data_b644c0ca2b3b5a4dc5a8f2dcb46d831c
#
_entry.id   b644c0ca2b3b5a4dc5a8f2dcb46d831c
#
_cell.length_a   1.000
_cell.length_b   1.000
_cell.length_c   1.000
_cell.angle_alpha   90.00
_cell.angle_beta   90.00
_cell.angle_gamma   90.00
#
_symmetry.space_group_name_H-M   'P 1'
#
loop_
_entity.id
_entity.type
_entity.pdbx_description
1 polymer ?
#
loop_
_entity_poly.entity_id
_entity_poly.type
_entity_poly.pdbx_seq_one_letter_code
_entity_poly.pdbx_strand_id
1 'polypeptide(L)'
;MKKRASGVLMHITSLPGDLGIGTFGREAYAFVDFLVETDQKFWQILPLTTTSFGDSPYQSFSAVAGNTHLIDFDLLTLEGFISKDDYQNISFGQDPEVVDYAGLFEKRRPVLEKAVKNFLQEERATRMLSDFLQEEKWVTDFAEFMAIKEHFGNKALQEWDDKAIIRREEEALAGYRQKLSEVIKYHEVTQYFFYKQWFELKEYANDKGIQIIGDMPIYVSTDSVEVWTMPELFKLDRDKQPLAIAGVPADDFSDDGQLWGNPIYNWDYHKESDFDWWIYRIQSGVKMYDYLRIDHFKGFSDYWEIRGDYQTANDGSWQPAPGPELFATIKEKLGDLPIIAENLGYIDERAERLLAGTGFPGMKIMEFGFYDTTGNSIDIPHNYTENTIAYAGTHDNEVINGWFENLTVEQKAYAENYMRRLPNEPITETVLRTLYATVSQTTITCMQDLLDKPADSRMNMPNTVGGNWQWRMRKEDLTENRKAFLKEITTIYNRGNK
;
A
#
# COMPACT_ATOMS: atom_id res chain seq x y z
N MET A 1 1.61 -26.62 16.01
CA MET A 1 2.51 -25.75 15.21
C MET A 1 1.68 -25.00 14.18
N LYS A 2 1.80 -23.68 14.12
CA LYS A 2 1.20 -22.92 13.02
C LYS A 2 1.89 -23.35 11.73
N LYS A 3 1.13 -23.51 10.64
CA LYS A 3 1.65 -24.00 9.35
C LYS A 3 2.57 -22.94 8.73
N ARG A 4 3.75 -23.35 8.25
CA ARG A 4 4.65 -22.46 7.48
C ARG A 4 3.99 -22.09 6.15
N ALA A 5 4.24 -20.88 5.66
CA ALA A 5 3.68 -20.41 4.41
C ALA A 5 4.66 -19.52 3.63
N SER A 6 4.36 -19.32 2.35
CA SER A 6 5.05 -18.34 1.51
C SER A 6 4.08 -17.54 0.67
N GLY A 7 4.56 -16.44 0.12
CA GLY A 7 3.83 -15.56 -0.77
C GLY A 7 4.75 -14.68 -1.61
N VAL A 8 4.12 -13.91 -2.49
CA VAL A 8 4.81 -12.98 -3.39
C VAL A 8 4.26 -11.57 -3.16
N LEU A 9 5.17 -10.59 -3.03
CA LEU A 9 4.84 -9.17 -3.06
C LEU A 9 4.89 -8.70 -4.51
N MET A 10 3.73 -8.30 -5.01
CA MET A 10 3.54 -7.74 -6.36
C MET A 10 2.37 -6.78 -6.34
N HIS A 11 2.64 -5.49 -6.45
CA HIS A 11 1.56 -4.51 -6.50
C HIS A 11 0.77 -4.61 -7.81
N ILE A 12 -0.52 -4.32 -7.76
CA ILE A 12 -1.39 -4.40 -8.95
C ILE A 12 -0.87 -3.53 -10.09
N THR A 13 -0.39 -2.32 -9.80
CA THR A 13 0.16 -1.40 -10.83
C THR A 13 1.30 -2.00 -11.63
N SER A 14 2.05 -2.92 -11.02
CA SER A 14 3.23 -3.56 -11.61
C SER A 14 2.92 -4.79 -12.47
N LEU A 15 1.66 -5.21 -12.54
CA LEU A 15 1.22 -6.28 -13.45
C LEU A 15 1.37 -5.86 -14.92
N PRO A 16 1.66 -6.81 -15.83
CA PRO A 16 1.75 -6.50 -17.26
C PRO A 16 0.40 -6.08 -17.84
N GLY A 17 0.37 -5.59 -19.05
CA GLY A 17 -0.85 -5.26 -19.80
C GLY A 17 -0.74 -3.98 -20.61
N ASP A 18 -1.71 -3.78 -21.52
CA ASP A 18 -1.70 -2.74 -22.54
C ASP A 18 -2.34 -1.41 -22.08
N LEU A 19 -2.87 -1.37 -20.84
CA LEU A 19 -3.55 -0.18 -20.31
C LEU A 19 -2.61 0.82 -19.61
N GLY A 20 -1.29 0.69 -19.80
CA GLY A 20 -0.26 1.58 -19.27
C GLY A 20 0.04 1.40 -17.78
N ILE A 21 -0.74 0.58 -17.11
CA ILE A 21 -0.65 0.23 -15.68
C ILE A 21 -1.29 -1.15 -15.50
N GLY A 22 -0.89 -1.88 -14.47
CA GLY A 22 -1.62 -3.08 -14.07
C GLY A 22 -3.02 -2.76 -13.54
N THR A 23 -3.99 -3.60 -13.86
CA THR A 23 -5.40 -3.42 -13.54
C THR A 23 -5.99 -4.68 -12.90
N PHE A 24 -7.23 -4.63 -12.42
CA PHE A 24 -7.96 -5.78 -11.89
C PHE A 24 -8.43 -6.76 -12.97
N GLY A 25 -7.92 -6.66 -14.20
CA GLY A 25 -8.30 -7.46 -15.35
C GLY A 25 -7.56 -8.78 -15.46
N ARG A 26 -7.55 -9.31 -16.69
CA ARG A 26 -7.03 -10.65 -17.02
C ARG A 26 -5.66 -10.98 -16.40
N GLU A 27 -4.73 -10.04 -16.38
CA GLU A 27 -3.38 -10.33 -15.90
C GLU A 27 -3.32 -10.45 -14.36
N ALA A 28 -4.25 -9.82 -13.64
CA ALA A 28 -4.40 -10.01 -12.19
C ALA A 28 -4.94 -11.42 -11.88
N TYR A 29 -5.92 -11.88 -12.62
CA TYR A 29 -6.43 -13.26 -12.52
C TYR A 29 -5.35 -14.29 -12.89
N ALA A 30 -4.58 -14.03 -13.94
CA ALA A 30 -3.45 -14.89 -14.33
C ALA A 30 -2.35 -14.92 -13.26
N PHE A 31 -2.14 -13.82 -12.53
CA PHE A 31 -1.20 -13.77 -11.41
C PHE A 31 -1.69 -14.63 -10.23
N VAL A 32 -2.98 -14.64 -9.93
CA VAL A 32 -3.56 -15.58 -8.95
C VAL A 32 -3.30 -17.02 -9.39
N ASP A 33 -3.51 -17.36 -10.66
CA ASP A 33 -3.25 -18.70 -11.20
C ASP A 33 -1.77 -19.10 -11.09
N PHE A 34 -0.84 -18.17 -11.32
CA PHE A 34 0.60 -18.36 -11.08
C PHE A 34 0.90 -18.68 -9.61
N LEU A 35 0.29 -17.97 -8.66
CA LEU A 35 0.48 -18.24 -7.24
C LEU A 35 -0.02 -19.63 -6.85
N VAL A 36 -1.13 -20.07 -7.41
CA VAL A 36 -1.66 -21.44 -7.23
C VAL A 36 -0.71 -22.47 -7.82
N GLU A 37 -0.24 -22.26 -9.05
CA GLU A 37 0.68 -23.14 -9.75
C GLU A 37 1.99 -23.37 -8.98
N THR A 38 2.48 -22.31 -8.33
CA THR A 38 3.72 -22.32 -7.54
C THR A 38 3.50 -22.63 -6.06
N ASP A 39 2.28 -23.05 -5.69
CA ASP A 39 1.90 -23.49 -4.34
C ASP A 39 2.04 -22.38 -3.27
N GLN A 40 1.92 -21.10 -3.67
CA GLN A 40 1.92 -19.97 -2.76
C GLN A 40 0.61 -19.86 -1.98
N LYS A 41 0.67 -19.24 -0.81
CA LYS A 41 -0.50 -18.95 0.00
C LYS A 41 -0.88 -17.47 -0.05
N PHE A 42 0.09 -16.57 -0.15
CA PHE A 42 -0.14 -15.15 -0.01
C PHE A 42 0.21 -14.37 -1.28
N TRP A 43 -0.65 -13.41 -1.59
CA TRP A 43 -0.37 -12.30 -2.48
C TRP A 43 -0.29 -11.03 -1.64
N GLN A 44 0.89 -10.44 -1.48
CA GLN A 44 1.04 -9.14 -0.82
C GLN A 44 1.01 -8.02 -1.85
N ILE A 45 0.24 -6.99 -1.54
CA ILE A 45 0.09 -5.78 -2.35
C ILE A 45 0.34 -4.54 -1.49
N LEU A 46 0.61 -3.41 -2.15
CA LEU A 46 0.70 -2.10 -1.51
C LEU A 46 -0.69 -1.47 -1.38
N PRO A 47 -0.85 -0.30 -0.72
CA PRO A 47 -2.15 0.33 -0.59
C PRO A 47 -2.84 0.51 -1.95
N LEU A 48 -4.11 0.12 -2.03
CA LEU A 48 -4.94 0.28 -3.24
C LEU A 48 -5.62 1.64 -3.33
N THR A 49 -5.31 2.53 -2.40
CA THR A 49 -5.90 3.86 -2.31
C THR A 49 -5.43 4.80 -3.42
N THR A 50 -6.14 5.89 -3.62
CA THR A 50 -5.77 6.93 -4.58
C THR A 50 -4.35 7.43 -4.35
N THR A 51 -3.62 7.73 -5.41
CA THR A 51 -2.29 8.34 -5.33
C THR A 51 -2.37 9.86 -5.44
N SER A 52 -1.48 10.57 -4.73
CA SER A 52 -1.37 12.02 -4.80
C SER A 52 0.05 12.46 -5.16
N PHE A 53 0.68 13.29 -4.35
CA PHE A 53 2.02 13.81 -4.59
C PHE A 53 3.06 12.68 -4.72
N GLY A 54 3.83 12.73 -5.81
CA GLY A 54 4.90 11.76 -6.08
C GLY A 54 4.41 10.36 -6.47
N ASP A 55 3.13 10.22 -6.86
CA ASP A 55 2.49 8.95 -7.27
C ASP A 55 2.48 7.87 -6.17
N SER A 56 2.81 8.24 -4.93
CA SER A 56 2.91 7.34 -3.80
C SER A 56 1.53 6.83 -3.35
N PRO A 57 1.34 5.52 -3.21
CA PRO A 57 0.12 4.96 -2.64
C PRO A 57 -0.01 5.21 -1.12
N TYR A 58 1.07 5.69 -0.47
CA TYR A 58 1.08 6.07 0.95
C TYR A 58 0.67 7.53 1.19
N GLN A 59 0.58 8.32 0.12
CA GLN A 59 0.05 9.68 0.13
C GLN A 59 -1.26 9.71 -0.67
N SER A 60 -2.37 9.44 0.01
CA SER A 60 -3.68 9.28 -0.62
C SER A 60 -4.63 10.41 -0.27
N PHE A 61 -5.55 10.73 -1.18
CA PHE A 61 -6.65 11.67 -0.93
C PHE A 61 -7.72 11.11 0.02
N SER A 62 -7.65 9.82 0.34
CA SER A 62 -8.54 9.15 1.29
C SER A 62 -7.90 7.89 1.84
N ALA A 63 -8.18 7.58 3.10
CA ALA A 63 -7.76 6.34 3.75
C ALA A 63 -8.44 5.08 3.21
N VAL A 64 -9.53 5.24 2.45
CA VAL A 64 -10.37 4.12 1.97
C VAL A 64 -10.67 4.16 0.47
N ALA A 65 -10.69 5.34 -0.18
CA ALA A 65 -11.05 5.45 -1.58
C ALA A 65 -10.01 4.78 -2.51
N GLY A 66 -10.50 3.98 -3.44
CA GLY A 66 -9.68 3.20 -4.35
C GLY A 66 -9.08 4.01 -5.51
N ASN A 67 -7.91 3.59 -5.97
CA ASN A 67 -7.22 4.17 -7.12
C ASN A 67 -7.94 3.77 -8.42
N THR A 68 -8.59 4.72 -9.05
CA THR A 68 -9.37 4.49 -10.28
C THR A 68 -8.51 4.08 -11.49
N HIS A 69 -7.19 4.24 -11.42
CA HIS A 69 -6.29 3.71 -12.45
C HIS A 69 -6.23 2.18 -12.46
N LEU A 70 -6.66 1.51 -11.41
CA LEU A 70 -6.71 0.04 -11.34
C LEU A 70 -7.97 -0.55 -11.98
N ILE A 71 -8.96 0.27 -12.34
CA ILE A 71 -10.17 -0.18 -13.05
C ILE A 71 -9.78 -0.73 -14.43
N ASP A 72 -10.21 -1.94 -14.71
CA ASP A 72 -9.96 -2.60 -15.99
C ASP A 72 -11.04 -2.26 -17.03
N PHE A 73 -10.62 -1.88 -18.23
CA PHE A 73 -11.52 -1.48 -19.30
C PHE A 73 -12.14 -2.69 -20.04
N ASP A 74 -11.45 -3.82 -20.07
CA ASP A 74 -12.01 -5.03 -20.67
C ASP A 74 -13.19 -5.54 -19.83
N LEU A 75 -13.11 -5.43 -18.49
CA LEU A 75 -14.24 -5.74 -17.62
C LEU A 75 -15.42 -4.78 -17.82
N LEU A 76 -15.18 -3.48 -17.96
CA LEU A 76 -16.23 -2.51 -18.29
C LEU A 76 -16.84 -2.76 -19.68
N THR A 77 -16.06 -3.30 -20.62
CA THR A 77 -16.54 -3.71 -21.96
C THR A 77 -17.44 -4.94 -21.86
N LEU A 78 -17.07 -5.92 -21.04
CA LEU A 78 -17.90 -7.11 -20.79
C LEU A 78 -19.24 -6.74 -20.15
N GLU A 79 -19.26 -5.71 -19.33
CA GLU A 79 -20.50 -5.18 -18.73
C GLU A 79 -21.31 -4.28 -19.67
N GLY A 80 -20.77 -3.92 -20.84
CA GLY A 80 -21.46 -3.12 -21.85
C GLY A 80 -21.38 -1.60 -21.65
N PHE A 81 -20.60 -1.11 -20.68
CA PHE A 81 -20.50 0.33 -20.40
C PHE A 81 -19.59 1.07 -21.38
N ILE A 82 -18.65 0.38 -22.01
CA ILE A 82 -17.79 0.86 -23.11
C ILE A 82 -17.59 -0.23 -24.15
N SER A 83 -16.96 0.10 -25.26
CA SER A 83 -16.53 -0.84 -26.31
C SER A 83 -15.01 -0.83 -26.47
N LYS A 84 -14.44 -1.86 -27.09
CA LYS A 84 -13.00 -1.91 -27.43
C LYS A 84 -12.57 -0.68 -28.25
N ASP A 85 -13.41 -0.19 -29.14
CA ASP A 85 -13.11 0.97 -29.99
C ASP A 85 -12.85 2.25 -29.19
N ASP A 86 -13.31 2.32 -27.95
CA ASP A 86 -13.15 3.48 -27.09
C ASP A 86 -11.75 3.63 -26.53
N TYR A 87 -10.93 2.56 -26.51
CA TYR A 87 -9.59 2.61 -25.90
C TYR A 87 -8.51 1.82 -26.64
N GLN A 88 -8.83 0.88 -27.54
CA GLN A 88 -7.81 0.04 -28.19
C GLN A 88 -6.75 0.79 -28.99
N ASN A 89 -7.07 2.01 -29.47
CA ASN A 89 -6.15 2.86 -30.22
C ASN A 89 -5.43 3.92 -29.37
N ILE A 90 -5.65 3.91 -28.05
CA ILE A 90 -4.99 4.84 -27.12
C ILE A 90 -3.70 4.20 -26.62
N SER A 91 -2.56 4.90 -26.84
CA SER A 91 -1.31 4.53 -26.19
C SER A 91 -1.28 5.08 -24.77
N PHE A 92 -1.46 4.23 -23.76
CA PHE A 92 -1.47 4.59 -22.35
C PHE A 92 -0.07 4.77 -21.75
N GLY A 93 0.98 4.32 -22.42
CA GLY A 93 2.38 4.46 -22.05
C GLY A 93 3.27 4.04 -23.22
N GLN A 94 4.54 4.45 -23.23
CA GLN A 94 5.49 4.10 -24.27
C GLN A 94 6.36 2.91 -23.89
N ASP A 95 6.69 2.82 -22.60
CA ASP A 95 7.51 1.75 -22.04
C ASP A 95 6.61 0.76 -21.27
N PRO A 96 6.59 -0.52 -21.65
CA PRO A 96 5.80 -1.54 -20.94
C PRO A 96 6.30 -1.83 -19.53
N GLU A 97 7.54 -1.46 -19.18
CA GLU A 97 8.13 -1.66 -17.85
C GLU A 97 7.97 -0.45 -16.91
N VAL A 98 7.35 0.65 -17.39
CA VAL A 98 7.22 1.88 -16.63
C VAL A 98 5.77 2.39 -16.67
N VAL A 99 5.24 2.79 -15.51
CA VAL A 99 3.96 3.51 -15.42
C VAL A 99 4.20 4.99 -15.69
N ASP A 100 3.57 5.55 -16.72
CA ASP A 100 3.49 6.97 -16.99
C ASP A 100 2.22 7.57 -16.34
N TYR A 101 2.29 7.90 -15.05
CA TYR A 101 1.14 8.40 -14.29
C TYR A 101 0.54 9.67 -14.89
N ALA A 102 1.36 10.62 -15.36
CA ALA A 102 0.89 11.86 -16.00
C ALA A 102 0.07 11.55 -17.26
N GLY A 103 0.62 10.68 -18.12
CA GLY A 103 -0.10 10.22 -19.32
C GLY A 103 -1.38 9.44 -19.02
N LEU A 104 -1.38 8.63 -17.95
CA LEU A 104 -2.57 7.89 -17.53
C LEU A 104 -3.69 8.81 -17.08
N PHE A 105 -3.38 9.82 -16.28
CA PHE A 105 -4.38 10.78 -15.78
C PHE A 105 -5.16 11.43 -16.92
N GLU A 106 -4.46 11.85 -17.98
CA GLU A 106 -5.11 12.49 -19.15
C GLU A 106 -5.89 11.48 -20.01
N LYS A 107 -5.33 10.28 -20.24
CA LYS A 107 -5.84 9.37 -21.26
C LYS A 107 -6.93 8.44 -20.73
N ARG A 108 -6.91 8.07 -19.46
CA ARG A 108 -7.92 7.17 -18.88
C ARG A 108 -9.22 7.88 -18.53
N ARG A 109 -9.15 9.17 -18.18
CA ARG A 109 -10.32 9.97 -17.77
C ARG A 109 -11.43 9.96 -18.81
N PRO A 110 -11.21 10.26 -20.11
CA PRO A 110 -12.30 10.27 -21.11
C PRO A 110 -12.98 8.90 -21.29
N VAL A 111 -12.23 7.81 -21.15
CA VAL A 111 -12.78 6.45 -21.24
C VAL A 111 -13.70 6.17 -20.05
N LEU A 112 -13.25 6.51 -18.83
CA LEU A 112 -14.06 6.36 -17.63
C LEU A 112 -15.30 7.26 -17.64
N GLU A 113 -15.20 8.50 -18.11
CA GLU A 113 -16.35 9.39 -18.26
C GLU A 113 -17.42 8.81 -19.19
N LYS A 114 -17.01 8.17 -20.29
CA LYS A 114 -17.93 7.46 -21.19
C LYS A 114 -18.59 6.29 -20.46
N ALA A 115 -17.82 5.49 -19.73
CA ALA A 115 -18.34 4.37 -18.95
C ALA A 115 -19.37 4.85 -17.91
N VAL A 116 -19.05 5.89 -17.17
CA VAL A 116 -19.95 6.50 -16.18
C VAL A 116 -21.24 7.01 -16.81
N LYS A 117 -21.14 7.71 -17.94
CA LYS A 117 -22.31 8.22 -18.66
C LYS A 117 -23.25 7.09 -19.09
N ASN A 118 -22.70 6.01 -19.62
CA ASN A 118 -23.50 4.86 -20.06
C ASN A 118 -24.09 4.11 -18.86
N PHE A 119 -23.32 3.91 -17.80
CA PHE A 119 -23.77 3.32 -16.54
C PHE A 119 -25.00 4.05 -15.97
N LEU A 120 -24.96 5.38 -15.91
CA LEU A 120 -26.05 6.20 -15.35
C LEU A 120 -27.34 6.19 -16.21
N GLN A 121 -27.30 5.70 -17.45
CA GLN A 121 -28.49 5.55 -18.29
C GLN A 121 -29.27 4.24 -18.00
N GLU A 122 -28.70 3.31 -17.24
CA GLU A 122 -29.32 2.04 -16.92
C GLU A 122 -30.01 2.10 -15.54
N GLU A 123 -31.32 1.83 -15.47
CA GLU A 123 -32.04 1.80 -14.18
C GLU A 123 -31.48 0.80 -13.18
N ARG A 124 -31.02 -0.38 -13.65
CA ARG A 124 -30.41 -1.39 -12.79
C ARG A 124 -29.11 -0.86 -12.18
N ALA A 125 -28.26 -0.23 -12.99
CA ALA A 125 -26.98 0.32 -12.56
C ALA A 125 -27.18 1.45 -11.53
N THR A 126 -28.17 2.32 -11.73
CA THR A 126 -28.51 3.38 -10.78
C THR A 126 -28.94 2.82 -9.42
N ARG A 127 -29.69 1.70 -9.40
CA ARG A 127 -30.05 1.03 -8.14
C ARG A 127 -28.80 0.46 -7.43
N MET A 128 -27.93 -0.23 -8.18
CA MET A 128 -26.69 -0.79 -7.63
C MET A 128 -25.79 0.30 -7.02
N LEU A 129 -25.70 1.46 -7.68
CA LEU A 129 -24.99 2.62 -7.13
C LEU A 129 -25.66 3.11 -5.83
N SER A 130 -26.99 3.21 -5.82
CA SER A 130 -27.71 3.65 -4.60
C SER A 130 -27.44 2.71 -3.41
N ASP A 131 -27.47 1.40 -3.64
CA ASP A 131 -27.18 0.40 -2.60
C ASP A 131 -25.72 0.56 -2.11
N PHE A 132 -24.77 0.71 -3.01
CA PHE A 132 -23.37 0.93 -2.69
C PHE A 132 -23.16 2.21 -1.85
N LEU A 133 -23.79 3.33 -2.21
CA LEU A 133 -23.71 4.58 -1.46
C LEU A 133 -24.39 4.51 -0.07
N GLN A 134 -25.36 3.62 0.12
CA GLN A 134 -25.97 3.38 1.42
C GLN A 134 -25.05 2.57 2.34
N GLU A 135 -24.32 1.61 1.79
CA GLU A 135 -23.35 0.80 2.53
C GLU A 135 -22.05 1.56 2.80
N GLU A 136 -21.54 2.28 1.80
CA GLU A 136 -20.25 2.96 1.81
C GLU A 136 -20.44 4.49 1.87
N LYS A 137 -20.90 4.99 3.00
CA LYS A 137 -21.25 6.41 3.19
C LYS A 137 -20.11 7.38 2.94
N TRP A 138 -18.86 6.95 3.15
CA TRP A 138 -17.67 7.73 2.90
C TRP A 138 -17.52 8.16 1.43
N VAL A 139 -18.13 7.41 0.49
CA VAL A 139 -18.03 7.69 -0.96
C VAL A 139 -18.58 9.05 -1.31
N THR A 140 -19.68 9.47 -0.67
CA THR A 140 -20.28 10.79 -0.92
C THR A 140 -19.34 11.93 -0.52
N ASP A 141 -18.76 11.87 0.67
CA ASP A 141 -17.80 12.89 1.13
C ASP A 141 -16.54 12.92 0.25
N PHE A 142 -16.03 11.73 -0.14
CA PHE A 142 -14.88 11.63 -1.04
C PHE A 142 -15.19 12.21 -2.43
N ALA A 143 -16.34 11.88 -3.00
CA ALA A 143 -16.74 12.38 -4.33
C ALA A 143 -16.91 13.91 -4.33
N GLU A 144 -17.48 14.48 -3.26
CA GLU A 144 -17.57 15.93 -3.06
C GLU A 144 -16.18 16.56 -2.96
N PHE A 145 -15.30 16.00 -2.12
CA PHE A 145 -13.92 16.47 -1.95
C PHE A 145 -13.18 16.50 -3.29
N MET A 146 -13.21 15.40 -4.05
CA MET A 146 -12.52 15.31 -5.33
C MET A 146 -13.10 16.26 -6.38
N ALA A 147 -14.42 16.39 -6.46
CA ALA A 147 -15.05 17.31 -7.39
C ALA A 147 -14.70 18.79 -7.10
N ILE A 148 -14.65 19.16 -5.81
CA ILE A 148 -14.26 20.50 -5.38
C ILE A 148 -12.76 20.72 -5.64
N LYS A 149 -11.91 19.73 -5.35
CA LYS A 149 -10.47 19.75 -5.64
C LYS A 149 -10.20 19.98 -7.14
N GLU A 150 -10.88 19.23 -8.02
CA GLU A 150 -10.81 19.44 -9.46
C GLU A 150 -11.23 20.87 -9.86
N HIS A 151 -12.30 21.39 -9.22
CA HIS A 151 -12.76 22.76 -9.46
C HIS A 151 -11.70 23.82 -9.13
N PHE A 152 -10.88 23.60 -8.11
CA PHE A 152 -9.75 24.46 -7.75
C PHE A 152 -8.44 24.08 -8.49
N GLY A 153 -8.51 23.33 -9.59
CA GLY A 153 -7.36 23.00 -10.42
C GLY A 153 -6.41 21.98 -9.77
N ASN A 154 -6.94 21.06 -8.98
CA ASN A 154 -6.21 20.04 -8.24
C ASN A 154 -5.23 20.57 -7.18
N LYS A 155 -5.39 21.82 -6.76
CA LYS A 155 -4.63 22.39 -5.64
C LYS A 155 -4.88 21.60 -4.35
N ALA A 156 -3.93 21.63 -3.42
CA ALA A 156 -4.12 21.06 -2.10
C ALA A 156 -5.27 21.78 -1.36
N LEU A 157 -5.95 21.05 -0.46
CA LEU A 157 -7.09 21.57 0.33
C LEU A 157 -6.81 22.96 0.95
N GLN A 158 -5.61 23.13 1.49
CA GLN A 158 -5.19 24.34 2.19
C GLN A 158 -4.97 25.54 1.25
N GLU A 159 -4.83 25.28 -0.05
CA GLU A 159 -4.59 26.28 -1.09
C GLU A 159 -5.87 26.71 -1.84
N TRP A 160 -7.04 26.18 -1.46
CA TRP A 160 -8.31 26.59 -2.08
C TRP A 160 -8.62 28.05 -1.71
N ASP A 161 -9.09 28.80 -2.71
CA ASP A 161 -9.34 30.25 -2.53
C ASP A 161 -10.61 30.56 -1.74
N ASP A 162 -11.50 29.55 -1.52
CA ASP A 162 -12.75 29.68 -0.79
C ASP A 162 -12.64 29.09 0.64
N LYS A 163 -12.52 29.99 1.62
CA LYS A 163 -12.41 29.59 3.03
C LYS A 163 -13.69 28.96 3.60
N ALA A 164 -14.88 29.31 3.06
CA ALA A 164 -16.12 28.72 3.50
C ALA A 164 -16.20 27.24 3.17
N ILE A 165 -15.74 26.85 1.95
CA ILE A 165 -15.71 25.43 1.58
C ILE A 165 -14.59 24.66 2.29
N ILE A 166 -13.42 25.26 2.54
CA ILE A 166 -12.37 24.63 3.37
C ILE A 166 -12.95 24.26 4.74
N ARG A 167 -13.78 25.12 5.33
CA ARG A 167 -14.44 24.90 6.63
C ARG A 167 -15.73 24.10 6.55
N ARG A 168 -16.14 23.66 5.37
CA ARG A 168 -17.40 22.94 5.10
C ARG A 168 -18.64 23.70 5.58
N GLU A 169 -18.68 25.01 5.40
CA GLU A 169 -19.87 25.81 5.70
C GLU A 169 -21.04 25.34 4.82
N GLU A 170 -22.20 25.07 5.43
CA GLU A 170 -23.31 24.37 4.78
C GLU A 170 -23.81 25.08 3.49
N GLU A 171 -23.85 26.41 3.49
CA GLU A 171 -24.29 27.18 2.32
C GLU A 171 -23.29 27.04 1.16
N ALA A 172 -21.98 27.07 1.42
CA ALA A 172 -20.94 26.87 0.43
C ALA A 172 -21.01 25.44 -0.12
N LEU A 173 -21.14 24.46 0.78
CA LEU A 173 -21.23 23.05 0.40
C LEU A 173 -22.44 22.78 -0.50
N ALA A 174 -23.62 23.30 -0.16
CA ALA A 174 -24.83 23.17 -0.99
C ALA A 174 -24.65 23.81 -2.39
N GLY A 175 -23.97 24.96 -2.47
CA GLY A 175 -23.62 25.58 -3.74
C GLY A 175 -22.72 24.76 -4.63
N TYR A 176 -21.65 24.17 -4.06
CA TYR A 176 -20.73 23.29 -4.80
C TYR A 176 -21.39 21.98 -5.21
N ARG A 177 -22.19 21.35 -4.35
CA ARG A 177 -22.98 20.15 -4.69
C ARG A 177 -23.84 20.35 -5.92
N GLN A 178 -24.56 21.47 -5.99
CA GLN A 178 -25.37 21.80 -7.16
C GLN A 178 -24.52 22.05 -8.40
N LYS A 179 -23.44 22.83 -8.27
CA LYS A 179 -22.57 23.24 -9.37
C LYS A 179 -21.80 22.05 -9.97
N LEU A 180 -21.36 21.11 -9.14
CA LEU A 180 -20.44 20.03 -9.51
C LEU A 180 -21.10 18.64 -9.54
N SER A 181 -22.43 18.58 -9.60
CA SER A 181 -23.21 17.35 -9.49
C SER A 181 -22.76 16.25 -10.46
N GLU A 182 -22.38 16.59 -11.70
CA GLU A 182 -21.90 15.60 -12.68
C GLU A 182 -20.51 15.05 -12.33
N VAL A 183 -19.62 15.90 -11.83
CA VAL A 183 -18.27 15.46 -11.41
C VAL A 183 -18.35 14.61 -10.14
N ILE A 184 -19.22 14.98 -9.20
CA ILE A 184 -19.51 14.16 -8.02
C ILE A 184 -19.99 12.77 -8.45
N LYS A 185 -20.94 12.68 -9.39
CA LYS A 185 -21.42 11.41 -9.91
C LYS A 185 -20.32 10.59 -10.59
N TYR A 186 -19.40 11.24 -11.30
CA TYR A 186 -18.24 10.56 -11.86
C TYR A 186 -17.41 9.87 -10.76
N HIS A 187 -17.08 10.56 -9.67
CA HIS A 187 -16.32 9.97 -8.58
C HIS A 187 -17.09 8.88 -7.84
N GLU A 188 -18.38 9.04 -7.60
CA GLU A 188 -19.22 8.00 -6.99
C GLU A 188 -19.21 6.71 -7.83
N VAL A 189 -19.44 6.81 -9.14
CA VAL A 189 -19.51 5.65 -10.04
C VAL A 189 -18.13 4.99 -10.22
N THR A 190 -17.06 5.77 -10.32
CA THR A 190 -15.71 5.18 -10.45
C THR A 190 -15.29 4.45 -9.19
N GLN A 191 -15.68 4.90 -7.98
CA GLN A 191 -15.48 4.13 -6.76
C GLN A 191 -16.31 2.84 -6.77
N TYR A 192 -17.55 2.88 -7.25
CA TYR A 192 -18.34 1.66 -7.43
C TYR A 192 -17.65 0.66 -8.38
N PHE A 193 -17.14 1.10 -9.54
CA PHE A 193 -16.41 0.22 -10.46
C PHE A 193 -15.17 -0.38 -9.83
N PHE A 194 -14.39 0.43 -9.11
CA PHE A 194 -13.19 -0.04 -8.40
C PHE A 194 -13.53 -1.13 -7.39
N TYR A 195 -14.47 -0.88 -6.50
CA TYR A 195 -14.84 -1.81 -5.43
C TYR A 195 -15.42 -3.10 -5.98
N LYS A 196 -16.27 -3.02 -7.01
CA LYS A 196 -16.84 -4.17 -7.68
C LYS A 196 -15.74 -5.07 -8.26
N GLN A 197 -14.86 -4.51 -9.09
CA GLN A 197 -13.79 -5.29 -9.73
C GLN A 197 -12.79 -5.84 -8.71
N TRP A 198 -12.46 -5.08 -7.69
CA TRP A 198 -11.58 -5.53 -6.61
C TRP A 198 -12.16 -6.72 -5.86
N PHE A 199 -13.40 -6.65 -5.43
CA PHE A 199 -13.99 -7.75 -4.67
C PHE A 199 -14.20 -9.00 -5.50
N GLU A 200 -14.51 -8.89 -6.79
CA GLU A 200 -14.56 -10.02 -7.73
C GLU A 200 -13.17 -10.69 -7.85
N LEU A 201 -12.09 -9.92 -7.96
CA LEU A 201 -10.72 -10.46 -7.99
C LEU A 201 -10.34 -11.11 -6.66
N LYS A 202 -10.67 -10.47 -5.52
CA LYS A 202 -10.39 -11.00 -4.19
C LYS A 202 -11.13 -12.32 -3.95
N GLU A 203 -12.40 -12.40 -4.30
CA GLU A 203 -13.20 -13.63 -4.23
C GLU A 203 -12.55 -14.75 -5.05
N TYR A 204 -12.17 -14.47 -6.30
CA TYR A 204 -11.45 -15.43 -7.14
C TYR A 204 -10.15 -15.93 -6.49
N ALA A 205 -9.35 -15.04 -5.91
CA ALA A 205 -8.13 -15.41 -5.22
C ALA A 205 -8.42 -16.31 -4.00
N ASN A 206 -9.42 -15.93 -3.19
CA ASN A 206 -9.81 -16.69 -2.00
C ASN A 206 -10.38 -18.08 -2.36
N ASP A 207 -11.20 -18.19 -3.39
CA ASP A 207 -11.75 -19.47 -3.89
C ASP A 207 -10.63 -20.45 -4.31
N LYS A 208 -9.51 -19.90 -4.78
CA LYS A 208 -8.31 -20.68 -5.11
C LYS A 208 -7.35 -20.90 -3.94
N GLY A 209 -7.72 -20.45 -2.74
CA GLY A 209 -6.93 -20.60 -1.52
C GLY A 209 -5.80 -19.57 -1.37
N ILE A 210 -5.74 -18.56 -2.23
CA ILE A 210 -4.80 -17.43 -2.11
C ILE A 210 -5.42 -16.37 -1.19
N GLN A 211 -4.65 -15.93 -0.20
CA GLN A 211 -5.04 -14.87 0.72
C GLN A 211 -4.26 -13.60 0.40
N ILE A 212 -4.92 -12.45 0.48
CA ILE A 212 -4.34 -11.16 0.13
C ILE A 212 -3.85 -10.45 1.40
N ILE A 213 -2.57 -10.07 1.41
CA ILE A 213 -2.00 -9.19 2.42
C ILE A 213 -2.03 -7.78 1.83
N GLY A 214 -2.87 -6.91 2.41
CA GLY A 214 -2.91 -5.49 2.07
C GLY A 214 -2.04 -4.66 3.00
N ASP A 215 -1.98 -3.38 2.74
CA ASP A 215 -1.13 -2.43 3.44
C ASP A 215 -1.93 -1.18 3.86
N MET A 216 -1.68 -0.69 5.05
CA MET A 216 -2.35 0.47 5.62
C MET A 216 -1.30 1.44 6.19
N PRO A 217 -1.08 2.59 5.55
CA PRO A 217 -0.26 3.65 6.11
C PRO A 217 -0.80 4.09 7.47
N ILE A 218 0.06 4.32 8.46
CA ILE A 218 -0.40 4.83 9.77
C ILE A 218 -1.06 6.21 9.62
N TYR A 219 -0.47 7.10 8.84
CA TYR A 219 -0.98 8.47 8.65
C TYR A 219 -1.88 8.59 7.43
N VAL A 220 -2.61 9.70 7.37
CA VAL A 220 -3.33 10.16 6.17
C VAL A 220 -2.60 11.37 5.57
N SER A 221 -2.87 11.68 4.31
CA SER A 221 -2.33 12.90 3.70
C SER A 221 -2.97 14.15 4.30
N THR A 222 -2.19 15.23 4.40
CA THR A 222 -2.72 16.56 4.75
C THR A 222 -3.79 17.03 3.73
N ASP A 223 -3.62 16.64 2.48
CA ASP A 223 -4.58 16.88 1.39
C ASP A 223 -5.49 15.66 1.22
N SER A 224 -6.41 15.44 2.17
CA SER A 224 -7.33 14.30 2.17
C SER A 224 -8.74 14.66 2.63
N VAL A 225 -9.67 13.80 2.25
CA VAL A 225 -11.06 13.93 2.67
C VAL A 225 -11.20 13.82 4.18
N GLU A 226 -10.40 13.03 4.87
CA GLU A 226 -10.41 12.90 6.33
C GLU A 226 -10.06 14.21 7.01
N VAL A 227 -9.02 14.92 6.54
CA VAL A 227 -8.64 16.24 7.03
C VAL A 227 -9.75 17.26 6.77
N TRP A 228 -10.43 17.15 5.64
CA TRP A 228 -11.52 18.07 5.28
C TRP A 228 -12.80 17.83 6.09
N THR A 229 -13.18 16.56 6.30
CA THR A 229 -14.49 16.19 6.89
C THR A 229 -14.44 15.97 8.38
N MET A 230 -13.30 15.53 8.93
CA MET A 230 -13.11 15.13 10.32
C MET A 230 -11.85 15.78 10.93
N PRO A 231 -11.74 17.14 10.90
CA PRO A 231 -10.53 17.83 11.33
C PRO A 231 -10.17 17.62 12.81
N GLU A 232 -11.15 17.29 13.65
CA GLU A 232 -10.98 16.99 15.08
C GLU A 232 -10.09 15.78 15.34
N LEU A 233 -9.92 14.90 14.35
CA LEU A 233 -9.02 13.75 14.42
C LEU A 233 -7.53 14.14 14.44
N PHE A 234 -7.21 15.37 14.04
CA PHE A 234 -5.84 15.81 13.81
C PHE A 234 -5.51 17.11 14.54
N LYS A 235 -4.23 17.40 14.73
CA LYS A 235 -3.75 18.68 15.24
C LYS A 235 -3.72 19.72 14.12
N LEU A 236 -4.85 20.40 13.88
CA LEU A 236 -5.05 21.39 12.81
C LEU A 236 -5.51 22.74 13.34
N ASP A 237 -5.27 23.78 12.56
CA ASP A 237 -5.95 25.07 12.76
C ASP A 237 -7.35 25.08 12.09
N ARG A 238 -8.06 26.20 12.23
CA ARG A 238 -9.41 26.37 11.67
C ARG A 238 -9.48 26.30 10.13
N ASP A 239 -8.37 26.56 9.45
CA ASP A 239 -8.25 26.52 7.98
C ASP A 239 -7.60 25.22 7.49
N LYS A 240 -7.57 24.19 8.35
CA LYS A 240 -7.04 22.83 8.10
C LYS A 240 -5.52 22.78 7.85
N GLN A 241 -4.78 23.84 8.28
CA GLN A 241 -3.33 23.78 8.26
C GLN A 241 -2.83 22.93 9.42
N PRO A 242 -1.87 22.01 9.22
CA PRO A 242 -1.29 21.24 10.29
C PRO A 242 -0.55 22.11 11.30
N LEU A 243 -0.90 21.99 12.58
CA LEU A 243 -0.13 22.58 13.69
C LEU A 243 1.12 21.73 14.01
N ALA A 244 1.03 20.45 13.69
CA ALA A 244 2.12 19.49 13.82
C ALA A 244 2.04 18.43 12.69
N ILE A 245 3.21 18.02 12.22
CA ILE A 245 3.39 17.05 11.14
C ILE A 245 4.28 15.88 11.57
N ALA A 246 4.08 14.75 10.91
CA ALA A 246 4.82 13.52 11.17
C ALA A 246 6.14 13.48 10.39
N GLY A 247 7.07 12.72 10.94
CA GLY A 247 8.35 12.40 10.34
C GLY A 247 9.12 11.41 11.21
N VAL A 248 10.41 11.28 10.96
CA VAL A 248 11.37 10.58 11.82
C VAL A 248 12.66 11.40 11.96
N PRO A 249 13.36 11.31 13.09
CA PRO A 249 14.66 11.98 13.25
C PRO A 249 15.71 11.34 12.35
N ALA A 250 16.91 11.95 12.30
CA ALA A 250 18.06 11.37 11.66
C ALA A 250 18.32 9.93 12.15
N ASP A 251 18.55 9.04 11.21
CA ASP A 251 18.82 7.63 11.43
C ASP A 251 19.86 7.11 10.41
N ASP A 252 20.05 5.79 10.36
CA ASP A 252 20.99 5.16 9.41
C ASP A 252 20.56 5.28 7.95
N PHE A 253 19.31 5.73 7.67
CA PHE A 253 18.78 5.93 6.32
C PHE A 253 18.86 7.37 5.85
N SER A 254 18.88 8.35 6.78
CA SER A 254 18.90 9.77 6.45
C SER A 254 19.55 10.59 7.56
N ASP A 255 20.66 11.27 7.24
CA ASP A 255 21.35 12.18 8.16
C ASP A 255 20.47 13.37 8.58
N ASP A 256 19.49 13.75 7.77
CA ASP A 256 18.56 14.86 8.02
C ASP A 256 17.18 14.40 8.56
N GLY A 257 17.01 13.09 8.78
CA GLY A 257 15.71 12.50 9.07
C GLY A 257 14.76 12.55 7.89
N GLN A 258 13.47 12.23 8.12
CA GLN A 258 12.44 12.25 7.09
C GLN A 258 11.29 13.16 7.50
N LEU A 259 10.94 14.10 6.64
CA LEU A 259 9.79 14.98 6.81
C LEU A 259 8.64 14.46 5.95
N TRP A 260 7.68 13.76 6.55
CA TRP A 260 6.58 13.14 5.79
C TRP A 260 5.43 14.10 5.49
N GLY A 261 5.24 15.13 6.32
CA GLY A 261 4.22 16.16 6.10
C GLY A 261 2.78 15.74 6.41
N ASN A 262 2.55 14.51 6.87
CA ASN A 262 1.24 14.04 7.30
C ASN A 262 0.83 14.73 8.61
N PRO A 263 -0.46 15.06 8.83
CA PRO A 263 -0.92 15.67 10.06
C PRO A 263 -0.83 14.69 11.23
N ILE A 264 -0.43 15.17 12.40
CA ILE A 264 -0.42 14.38 13.63
C ILE A 264 -1.84 14.20 14.16
N TYR A 265 -2.14 12.99 14.64
CA TYR A 265 -3.41 12.68 15.30
C TYR A 265 -3.61 13.45 16.60
N ASN A 266 -4.82 13.89 16.84
CA ASN A 266 -5.29 14.42 18.12
C ASN A 266 -5.71 13.25 19.03
N TRP A 267 -4.72 12.62 19.67
CA TRP A 267 -4.96 11.41 20.46
C TRP A 267 -5.92 11.61 21.65
N ASP A 268 -6.06 12.83 22.16
CA ASP A 268 -7.04 13.12 23.21
C ASP A 268 -8.46 12.95 22.67
N TYR A 269 -8.76 13.51 21.50
CA TYR A 269 -10.05 13.30 20.84
C TYR A 269 -10.32 11.84 20.49
N HIS A 270 -9.29 11.12 20.00
CA HIS A 270 -9.44 9.68 19.72
C HIS A 270 -9.79 8.88 20.98
N LYS A 271 -9.23 9.20 22.14
CA LYS A 271 -9.59 8.58 23.41
C LYS A 271 -11.02 8.94 23.84
N GLU A 272 -11.42 10.19 23.73
CA GLU A 272 -12.75 10.68 24.06
C GLU A 272 -13.83 10.02 23.20
N SER A 273 -13.53 9.73 21.92
CA SER A 273 -14.43 9.04 20.99
C SER A 273 -14.28 7.50 21.03
N ASP A 274 -13.59 6.94 22.04
CA ASP A 274 -13.37 5.50 22.18
C ASP A 274 -12.77 4.87 20.91
N PHE A 275 -11.89 5.61 20.23
CA PHE A 275 -11.17 5.27 19.01
C PHE A 275 -12.07 4.91 17.81
N ASP A 276 -13.27 5.43 17.71
CA ASP A 276 -14.26 5.04 16.70
C ASP A 276 -13.71 5.13 15.26
N TRP A 277 -12.93 6.17 14.95
CA TRP A 277 -12.33 6.30 13.61
C TRP A 277 -11.29 5.20 13.32
N TRP A 278 -10.45 4.83 14.29
CA TRP A 278 -9.48 3.74 14.13
C TRP A 278 -10.16 2.39 13.97
N ILE A 279 -11.25 2.16 14.70
CA ILE A 279 -12.07 0.97 14.56
C ILE A 279 -12.64 0.88 13.15
N TYR A 280 -13.23 1.97 12.66
CA TYR A 280 -13.73 2.07 11.29
C TYR A 280 -12.63 1.81 10.26
N ARG A 281 -11.45 2.45 10.40
CA ARG A 281 -10.33 2.31 9.47
C ARG A 281 -9.82 0.88 9.39
N ILE A 282 -9.66 0.22 10.52
CA ILE A 282 -9.23 -1.18 10.58
C ILE A 282 -10.30 -2.12 10.04
N GLN A 283 -11.57 -1.89 10.35
CA GLN A 283 -12.68 -2.66 9.76
C GLN A 283 -12.69 -2.56 8.23
N SER A 284 -12.51 -1.35 7.70
CA SER A 284 -12.40 -1.12 6.26
C SER A 284 -11.20 -1.87 5.66
N GLY A 285 -10.06 -1.86 6.33
CA GLY A 285 -8.86 -2.60 5.89
C GLY A 285 -9.07 -4.12 5.87
N VAL A 286 -9.64 -4.71 6.92
CA VAL A 286 -9.88 -6.16 6.96
C VAL A 286 -11.06 -6.60 6.09
N LYS A 287 -11.95 -5.69 5.67
CA LYS A 287 -12.93 -5.93 4.61
C LYS A 287 -12.24 -6.03 3.24
N MET A 288 -11.30 -5.12 2.98
CA MET A 288 -10.55 -5.06 1.73
C MET A 288 -9.59 -6.23 1.56
N TYR A 289 -8.93 -6.70 2.63
CA TYR A 289 -7.84 -7.67 2.59
C TYR A 289 -8.09 -8.83 3.56
N ASP A 290 -7.39 -9.95 3.37
CA ASP A 290 -7.44 -11.09 4.28
C ASP A 290 -6.47 -10.93 5.45
N TYR A 291 -5.37 -10.22 5.23
CA TYR A 291 -4.39 -9.78 6.23
C TYR A 291 -4.07 -8.30 6.01
N LEU A 292 -3.86 -7.58 7.10
CA LEU A 292 -3.58 -6.15 7.05
C LEU A 292 -2.19 -5.87 7.64
N ARG A 293 -1.24 -5.46 6.80
CA ARG A 293 0.02 -4.89 7.28
C ARG A 293 -0.25 -3.45 7.72
N ILE A 294 0.15 -3.11 8.92
CA ILE A 294 0.13 -1.74 9.40
C ILE A 294 1.55 -1.20 9.28
N ASP A 295 1.68 -0.20 8.41
CA ASP A 295 2.91 0.52 8.17
C ASP A 295 3.29 1.39 9.36
N HIS A 296 4.59 1.49 9.66
CA HIS A 296 5.17 2.27 10.76
C HIS A 296 4.47 2.02 12.12
N PHE A 297 4.35 0.76 12.53
CA PHE A 297 3.64 0.36 13.75
C PHE A 297 4.19 1.03 15.02
N LYS A 298 5.49 1.39 15.04
CA LYS A 298 6.12 2.15 16.13
C LYS A 298 5.34 3.43 16.46
N GLY A 299 4.75 4.10 15.48
CA GLY A 299 3.97 5.32 15.67
C GLY A 299 2.78 5.21 16.62
N PHE A 300 2.33 3.97 16.94
CA PHE A 300 1.34 3.72 18.00
C PHE A 300 1.95 3.62 19.41
N SER A 301 3.26 3.46 19.52
CA SER A 301 3.97 3.52 20.81
C SER A 301 4.40 4.95 21.12
N ASP A 302 5.11 5.53 20.20
CA ASP A 302 5.58 6.92 20.20
C ASP A 302 5.81 7.38 18.76
N TYR A 303 5.54 8.65 18.52
CA TYR A 303 5.65 9.27 17.21
C TYR A 303 6.53 10.51 17.27
N TRP A 304 7.21 10.80 16.15
CA TRP A 304 8.03 11.99 16.01
C TRP A 304 7.16 13.16 15.56
N GLU A 305 7.00 14.16 16.42
CA GLU A 305 6.21 15.34 16.18
C GLU A 305 7.10 16.51 15.79
N ILE A 306 6.82 17.09 14.62
CA ILE A 306 7.51 18.27 14.10
C ILE A 306 6.49 19.40 14.02
N ARG A 307 6.84 20.63 14.35
CA ARG A 307 5.93 21.78 14.17
C ARG A 307 5.56 21.94 12.68
N GLY A 308 4.31 22.29 12.39
CA GLY A 308 3.78 22.38 11.03
C GLY A 308 4.45 23.44 10.14
N ASP A 309 5.15 24.42 10.72
CA ASP A 309 5.90 25.47 10.03
C ASP A 309 7.40 25.13 9.79
N TYR A 310 7.89 23.98 10.27
CA TYR A 310 9.29 23.58 10.12
C TYR A 310 9.56 22.88 8.79
N GLN A 311 10.79 23.08 8.28
CA GLN A 311 11.24 22.53 6.99
C GLN A 311 12.26 21.39 7.15
N THR A 312 12.57 21.00 8.37
CA THR A 312 13.52 19.92 8.69
C THR A 312 12.97 19.01 9.77
N ALA A 313 13.28 17.73 9.67
CA ALA A 313 12.87 16.73 10.66
C ALA A 313 13.67 16.80 11.98
N ASN A 314 14.84 17.47 11.99
CA ASN A 314 15.74 17.46 13.13
C ASN A 314 15.20 18.18 14.38
N ASP A 315 14.27 19.12 14.21
CA ASP A 315 13.71 19.94 15.29
C ASP A 315 12.44 19.35 15.92
N GLY A 316 12.18 18.07 15.72
CA GLY A 316 11.04 17.37 16.29
C GLY A 316 11.26 16.87 17.72
N SER A 317 10.28 16.17 18.26
CA SER A 317 10.37 15.49 19.56
C SER A 317 9.48 14.25 19.60
N TRP A 318 9.93 13.21 20.32
CA TRP A 318 9.15 12.01 20.56
C TRP A 318 7.97 12.31 21.49
N GLN A 319 6.78 11.93 21.05
CA GLN A 319 5.55 12.05 21.81
C GLN A 319 4.92 10.66 22.02
N PRO A 320 4.35 10.39 23.20
CA PRO A 320 3.70 9.10 23.44
C PRO A 320 2.37 8.98 22.68
N ALA A 321 2.13 7.80 22.12
CA ALA A 321 0.84 7.43 21.57
C ALA A 321 0.10 6.41 22.46
N PRO A 322 -1.25 6.34 22.42
CA PRO A 322 -2.05 5.46 23.26
C PRO A 322 -2.23 4.06 22.65
N GLY A 323 -1.17 3.48 22.08
CA GLY A 323 -1.25 2.19 21.38
C GLY A 323 -1.80 1.04 22.22
N PRO A 324 -1.37 0.86 23.49
CA PRO A 324 -1.92 -0.20 24.34
C PRO A 324 -3.44 -0.08 24.52
N GLU A 325 -3.96 1.14 24.75
CA GLU A 325 -5.39 1.41 24.92
C GLU A 325 -6.14 1.19 23.61
N LEU A 326 -5.59 1.71 22.50
CA LEU A 326 -6.17 1.55 21.16
C LEU A 326 -6.33 0.07 20.79
N PHE A 327 -5.25 -0.73 20.89
CA PHE A 327 -5.32 -2.14 20.50
C PHE A 327 -6.13 -3.01 21.47
N ALA A 328 -6.23 -2.61 22.73
CA ALA A 328 -7.14 -3.24 23.67
C ALA A 328 -8.61 -3.00 23.27
N THR A 329 -8.97 -1.76 22.92
CA THR A 329 -10.31 -1.39 22.44
C THR A 329 -10.65 -2.08 21.10
N ILE A 330 -9.70 -2.12 20.16
CA ILE A 330 -9.87 -2.85 18.89
C ILE A 330 -10.15 -4.34 19.14
N LYS A 331 -9.37 -4.96 20.03
CA LYS A 331 -9.57 -6.38 20.38
C LYS A 331 -10.92 -6.62 21.05
N GLU A 332 -11.35 -5.71 21.93
CA GLU A 332 -12.65 -5.79 22.59
C GLU A 332 -13.82 -5.70 21.59
N LYS A 333 -13.74 -4.74 20.65
CA LYS A 333 -14.84 -4.46 19.71
C LYS A 333 -14.84 -5.36 18.48
N LEU A 334 -13.66 -5.78 17.99
CA LEU A 334 -13.51 -6.50 16.72
C LEU A 334 -12.97 -7.93 16.88
N GLY A 335 -12.52 -8.32 18.07
CA GLY A 335 -11.89 -9.62 18.30
C GLY A 335 -10.44 -9.68 17.82
N ASP A 336 -9.95 -10.91 17.62
CA ASP A 336 -8.59 -11.13 17.05
C ASP A 336 -8.61 -10.90 15.55
N LEU A 337 -7.73 -10.03 15.07
CA LEU A 337 -7.65 -9.64 13.67
C LEU A 337 -6.34 -10.12 13.03
N PRO A 338 -6.34 -10.41 11.72
CA PRO A 338 -5.17 -10.84 10.98
C PRO A 338 -4.25 -9.65 10.64
N ILE A 339 -3.65 -9.04 11.65
CA ILE A 339 -2.78 -7.86 11.51
C ILE A 339 -1.32 -8.30 11.53
N ILE A 340 -0.50 -7.63 10.70
CA ILE A 340 0.95 -7.71 10.63
C ILE A 340 1.49 -6.33 11.01
N ALA A 341 2.44 -6.27 11.94
CA ALA A 341 3.04 -5.01 12.37
C ALA A 341 4.36 -4.78 11.64
N GLU A 342 4.48 -3.68 10.92
CA GLU A 342 5.79 -3.23 10.44
C GLU A 342 6.56 -2.62 11.62
N ASN A 343 7.62 -3.31 12.04
CA ASN A 343 8.46 -2.97 13.17
C ASN A 343 9.94 -2.83 12.74
N LEU A 344 10.16 -2.11 11.65
CA LEU A 344 11.49 -1.85 11.09
C LEU A 344 12.09 -0.55 11.65
N GLY A 345 13.39 -0.36 11.43
CA GLY A 345 14.13 0.82 11.92
C GLY A 345 14.45 0.76 13.42
N TYR A 346 14.61 1.94 14.04
CA TYR A 346 14.90 2.02 15.46
C TYR A 346 13.69 1.66 16.32
N ILE A 347 13.75 0.48 16.94
CA ILE A 347 12.72 -0.04 17.84
C ILE A 347 13.22 0.04 19.27
N ASP A 348 12.50 0.78 20.12
CA ASP A 348 12.77 0.88 21.55
C ASP A 348 11.93 -0.13 22.37
N GLU A 349 12.23 -0.22 23.68
CA GLU A 349 11.51 -1.13 24.58
C GLU A 349 9.99 -0.88 24.65
N ARG A 350 9.51 0.34 24.38
CA ARG A 350 8.06 0.64 24.41
C ARG A 350 7.37 0.02 23.20
N ALA A 351 7.97 0.18 22.02
CA ALA A 351 7.48 -0.42 20.78
C ALA A 351 7.55 -1.96 20.85
N GLU A 352 8.62 -2.53 21.42
CA GLU A 352 8.72 -3.98 21.65
C GLU A 352 7.61 -4.49 22.60
N ARG A 353 7.37 -3.79 23.71
CA ARG A 353 6.28 -4.14 24.64
C ARG A 353 4.90 -4.03 23.99
N LEU A 354 4.67 -3.02 23.15
CA LEU A 354 3.42 -2.88 22.42
C LEU A 354 3.22 -4.05 21.46
N LEU A 355 4.22 -4.37 20.64
CA LEU A 355 4.17 -5.49 19.70
C LEU A 355 3.94 -6.82 20.42
N ALA A 356 4.69 -7.08 21.51
CA ALA A 356 4.51 -8.28 22.32
C ALA A 356 3.11 -8.36 22.93
N GLY A 357 2.56 -7.22 23.39
CA GLY A 357 1.21 -7.12 23.98
C GLY A 357 0.08 -7.41 22.99
N THR A 358 0.24 -7.06 21.72
CA THR A 358 -0.75 -7.37 20.67
C THR A 358 -0.65 -8.81 20.16
N GLY A 359 0.52 -9.42 20.25
CA GLY A 359 0.81 -10.75 19.67
C GLY A 359 0.86 -10.77 18.14
N PHE A 360 0.86 -9.63 17.47
CA PHE A 360 1.00 -9.54 16.02
C PHE A 360 2.38 -10.04 15.57
N PRO A 361 2.48 -10.71 14.40
CA PRO A 361 3.78 -10.98 13.81
C PRO A 361 4.46 -9.67 13.39
N GLY A 362 5.74 -9.54 13.73
CA GLY A 362 6.60 -8.49 13.20
C GLY A 362 7.27 -8.90 11.90
N MET A 363 7.99 -7.97 11.29
CA MET A 363 8.72 -8.18 10.04
C MET A 363 10.21 -8.39 10.30
N LYS A 364 10.88 -9.11 9.38
CA LYS A 364 12.32 -9.31 9.32
C LYS A 364 12.82 -9.08 7.91
N ILE A 365 13.84 -8.23 7.75
CA ILE A 365 14.43 -7.90 6.45
C ILE A 365 15.85 -8.47 6.40
N MET A 366 16.02 -9.50 5.60
CA MET A 366 17.27 -10.27 5.57
C MET A 366 18.47 -9.43 5.12
N GLU A 367 18.29 -8.50 4.21
CA GLU A 367 19.34 -7.59 3.75
C GLU A 367 20.03 -6.83 4.88
N PHE A 368 19.27 -6.36 5.87
CA PHE A 368 19.81 -5.63 7.03
C PHE A 368 20.73 -6.49 7.89
N GLY A 369 20.51 -7.80 7.90
CA GLY A 369 21.31 -8.74 8.67
C GLY A 369 22.75 -8.87 8.21
N PHE A 370 23.07 -8.48 6.98
CA PHE A 370 24.39 -8.63 6.36
C PHE A 370 25.23 -7.35 6.32
N TYR A 371 24.69 -6.22 6.80
CA TYR A 371 25.51 -5.03 7.01
C TYR A 371 26.48 -5.18 8.21
N ASP A 372 26.08 -6.02 9.19
CA ASP A 372 26.93 -6.42 10.31
C ASP A 372 27.53 -7.82 10.05
N THR A 373 28.86 -7.91 9.98
CA THR A 373 29.57 -9.18 9.74
C THR A 373 29.87 -9.95 11.02
N THR A 374 29.43 -9.46 12.20
CA THR A 374 29.61 -10.15 13.49
C THR A 374 28.60 -11.28 13.74
N GLY A 375 27.50 -11.27 13.03
CA GLY A 375 26.41 -12.24 13.21
C GLY A 375 25.45 -11.89 14.36
N ASN A 376 25.55 -10.69 14.94
CA ASN A 376 24.71 -10.26 16.07
C ASN A 376 23.44 -9.51 15.64
N SER A 377 23.30 -9.15 14.36
CA SER A 377 22.14 -8.45 13.86
C SER A 377 20.85 -9.22 14.17
N ILE A 378 19.80 -8.50 14.59
CA ILE A 378 18.47 -9.08 14.81
C ILE A 378 17.81 -9.53 13.50
N ASP A 379 18.31 -9.05 12.36
CA ASP A 379 17.80 -9.33 11.02
C ASP A 379 18.63 -10.41 10.29
N ILE A 380 19.63 -11.02 10.96
CA ILE A 380 20.29 -12.19 10.38
C ILE A 380 19.46 -13.46 10.61
N PRO A 381 19.30 -14.36 9.62
CA PRO A 381 18.33 -15.45 9.66
C PRO A 381 18.36 -16.35 10.90
N HIS A 382 19.54 -16.60 11.51
CA HIS A 382 19.63 -17.47 12.69
C HIS A 382 19.09 -16.83 13.98
N ASN A 383 18.85 -15.52 13.98
CA ASN A 383 18.26 -14.78 15.11
C ASN A 383 16.72 -14.59 14.96
N TYR A 384 16.11 -15.11 13.90
CA TYR A 384 14.67 -14.98 13.71
C TYR A 384 13.87 -15.82 14.72
N THR A 385 12.63 -15.40 14.93
CA THR A 385 11.63 -16.12 15.72
C THR A 385 10.48 -16.60 14.84
N GLU A 386 9.69 -17.57 15.33
CA GLU A 386 8.59 -18.13 14.53
C GLU A 386 7.50 -17.10 14.22
N ASN A 387 7.13 -16.23 15.18
CA ASN A 387 6.08 -15.24 15.00
C ASN A 387 6.55 -14.02 14.20
N THR A 388 7.12 -14.26 13.02
CA THR A 388 7.61 -13.22 12.11
C THR A 388 7.25 -13.52 10.66
N ILE A 389 7.20 -12.46 9.87
CA ILE A 389 7.16 -12.53 8.40
C ILE A 389 8.51 -12.05 7.89
N ALA A 390 9.22 -12.92 7.16
CA ALA A 390 10.54 -12.62 6.67
C ALA A 390 10.53 -12.28 5.17
N TYR A 391 11.31 -11.28 4.83
CA TYR A 391 11.54 -10.77 3.48
C TYR A 391 13.05 -10.79 3.19
N ALA A 392 13.45 -10.85 1.93
CA ALA A 392 14.79 -10.45 1.53
C ALA A 392 14.94 -8.93 1.68
N GLY A 393 14.16 -8.19 0.95
CA GLY A 393 13.83 -6.78 1.06
C GLY A 393 12.35 -6.57 0.81
N THR A 394 11.81 -5.38 1.08
CA THR A 394 10.44 -4.95 0.76
C THR A 394 10.46 -4.03 -0.47
N HIS A 395 9.31 -3.40 -0.77
CA HIS A 395 9.21 -2.38 -1.81
C HIS A 395 10.05 -1.10 -1.54
N ASP A 396 10.46 -0.87 -0.28
CA ASP A 396 11.28 0.27 0.15
C ASP A 396 12.79 -0.03 0.13
N ASN A 397 13.15 -1.31 0.07
CA ASN A 397 14.54 -1.76 0.04
C ASN A 397 15.07 -1.80 -1.40
N GLU A 398 16.36 -2.03 -1.52
CA GLU A 398 16.98 -2.36 -2.79
C GLU A 398 16.48 -3.75 -3.25
N VAL A 399 16.54 -4.05 -4.55
CA VAL A 399 16.39 -5.42 -5.02
C VAL A 399 17.67 -6.21 -4.70
N ILE A 400 17.56 -7.52 -4.54
CA ILE A 400 18.70 -8.38 -4.12
C ILE A 400 19.97 -8.14 -4.97
N ASN A 401 19.84 -7.99 -6.28
CA ASN A 401 20.99 -7.71 -7.15
C ASN A 401 21.66 -6.39 -6.81
N GLY A 402 20.89 -5.31 -6.68
CA GLY A 402 21.40 -3.99 -6.31
C GLY A 402 21.97 -3.97 -4.90
N TRP A 403 21.27 -4.58 -3.93
CA TRP A 403 21.76 -4.74 -2.58
C TRP A 403 23.13 -5.43 -2.54
N PHE A 404 23.25 -6.58 -3.22
CA PHE A 404 24.50 -7.32 -3.23
C PHE A 404 25.64 -6.55 -3.93
N GLU A 405 25.35 -5.84 -5.01
CA GLU A 405 26.33 -4.98 -5.69
C GLU A 405 26.88 -3.87 -4.79
N ASN A 406 26.05 -3.33 -3.90
CA ASN A 406 26.41 -2.25 -2.99
C ASN A 406 27.15 -2.68 -1.72
N LEU A 407 27.15 -3.97 -1.38
CA LEU A 407 27.89 -4.48 -0.24
C LEU A 407 29.42 -4.31 -0.41
N THR A 408 30.11 -4.07 0.69
CA THR A 408 31.59 -4.07 0.71
C THR A 408 32.13 -5.47 0.40
N VAL A 409 33.40 -5.57 0.07
CA VAL A 409 34.07 -6.86 -0.21
C VAL A 409 33.96 -7.82 0.97
N GLU A 410 34.07 -7.30 2.21
CA GLU A 410 33.96 -8.10 3.44
C GLU A 410 32.53 -8.60 3.64
N GLN A 411 31.53 -7.73 3.47
CA GLN A 411 30.10 -8.09 3.58
C GLN A 411 29.70 -9.12 2.53
N LYS A 412 30.15 -8.96 1.26
CA LYS A 412 29.91 -9.94 0.18
C LYS A 412 30.47 -11.32 0.56
N ALA A 413 31.72 -11.36 0.99
CA ALA A 413 32.37 -12.61 1.39
C ALA A 413 31.66 -13.26 2.58
N TYR A 414 31.23 -12.45 3.56
CA TYR A 414 30.43 -12.93 4.70
C TYR A 414 29.09 -13.49 4.25
N ALA A 415 28.33 -12.76 3.42
CA ALA A 415 27.03 -13.16 2.93
C ALA A 415 27.10 -14.46 2.10
N GLU A 416 28.03 -14.55 1.16
CA GLU A 416 28.25 -15.78 0.33
C GLU A 416 28.61 -16.98 1.19
N ASN A 417 29.49 -16.81 2.18
CA ASN A 417 29.89 -17.89 3.08
C ASN A 417 28.75 -18.32 4.01
N TYR A 418 28.02 -17.36 4.55
CA TYR A 418 26.86 -17.61 5.43
C TYR A 418 25.77 -18.40 4.70
N MET A 419 25.38 -17.92 3.52
CA MET A 419 24.30 -18.50 2.71
C MET A 419 24.73 -19.76 1.92
N ARG A 420 26.03 -20.07 1.91
CA ARG A 420 26.60 -21.19 1.14
C ARG A 420 26.27 -21.11 -0.36
N ARG A 421 26.55 -19.95 -0.97
CA ARG A 421 26.35 -19.75 -2.40
C ARG A 421 27.07 -20.81 -3.23
N LEU A 422 26.36 -21.45 -4.16
CA LEU A 422 26.93 -22.43 -5.06
C LEU A 422 27.66 -21.72 -6.23
N PRO A 423 28.70 -22.38 -6.82
CA PRO A 423 29.36 -21.83 -8.00
C PRO A 423 28.37 -21.60 -9.14
N ASN A 424 28.39 -20.37 -9.70
CA ASN A 424 27.52 -19.92 -10.77
C ASN A 424 26.01 -19.81 -10.42
N GLU A 425 25.62 -19.96 -9.15
CA GLU A 425 24.26 -19.73 -8.71
C GLU A 425 23.97 -18.21 -8.71
N PRO A 426 22.84 -17.74 -9.28
CA PRO A 426 22.40 -16.36 -9.12
C PRO A 426 22.28 -15.97 -7.64
N ILE A 427 22.70 -14.76 -7.30
CA ILE A 427 22.61 -14.33 -5.89
C ILE A 427 21.17 -14.31 -5.40
N THR A 428 20.24 -13.98 -6.25
CA THR A 428 18.79 -13.98 -5.96
C THR A 428 18.31 -15.37 -5.54
N GLU A 429 18.69 -16.43 -6.22
CA GLU A 429 18.34 -17.81 -5.86
C GLU A 429 18.96 -18.24 -4.53
N THR A 430 20.23 -17.86 -4.27
CA THR A 430 20.91 -18.10 -2.99
C THR A 430 20.17 -17.44 -1.83
N VAL A 431 19.81 -16.15 -1.98
CA VAL A 431 19.11 -15.37 -0.96
C VAL A 431 17.72 -15.93 -0.72
N LEU A 432 16.94 -16.18 -1.77
CA LEU A 432 15.58 -16.72 -1.66
C LEU A 432 15.57 -18.12 -1.03
N ARG A 433 16.50 -18.99 -1.39
CA ARG A 433 16.64 -20.30 -0.76
C ARG A 433 16.94 -20.18 0.74
N THR A 434 17.80 -19.23 1.12
CA THR A 434 18.13 -18.96 2.53
C THR A 434 16.94 -18.40 3.28
N LEU A 435 16.20 -17.47 2.68
CA LEU A 435 14.96 -16.89 3.23
C LEU A 435 13.93 -17.99 3.52
N TYR A 436 13.70 -18.91 2.58
CA TYR A 436 12.74 -20.01 2.74
C TYR A 436 13.15 -21.02 3.80
N ALA A 437 14.45 -21.14 4.07
CA ALA A 437 14.99 -22.02 5.13
C ALA A 437 14.77 -21.46 6.55
N THR A 438 14.48 -20.15 6.72
CA THR A 438 14.33 -19.51 8.05
C THR A 438 13.23 -20.14 8.90
N VAL A 439 13.25 -19.87 10.21
CA VAL A 439 12.20 -20.32 11.15
C VAL A 439 10.93 -19.49 11.11
N SER A 440 10.96 -18.32 10.47
CA SER A 440 9.81 -17.44 10.32
C SER A 440 8.59 -18.19 9.79
N GLN A 441 7.42 -17.95 10.35
CA GLN A 441 6.19 -18.62 9.96
C GLN A 441 5.85 -18.37 8.50
N THR A 442 6.03 -17.13 8.02
CA THR A 442 5.75 -16.74 6.65
C THR A 442 6.98 -16.11 6.01
N THR A 443 7.20 -16.38 4.73
CA THR A 443 8.18 -15.68 3.89
C THR A 443 7.49 -15.04 2.71
N ILE A 444 7.87 -13.81 2.39
CA ILE A 444 7.36 -13.08 1.22
C ILE A 444 8.55 -12.72 0.32
N THR A 445 8.39 -12.99 -0.96
CA THR A 445 9.38 -12.71 -2.00
C THR A 445 8.89 -11.55 -2.86
N CYS A 446 9.70 -10.50 -3.03
CA CYS A 446 9.41 -9.46 -4.03
C CYS A 446 9.48 -10.06 -5.44
N MET A 447 8.55 -9.66 -6.31
CA MET A 447 8.50 -10.20 -7.67
C MET A 447 9.77 -9.89 -8.45
N GLN A 448 10.35 -8.72 -8.28
CA GLN A 448 11.61 -8.32 -8.90
C GLN A 448 12.75 -9.28 -8.59
N ASP A 449 12.84 -9.73 -7.33
CA ASP A 449 13.87 -10.66 -6.86
C ASP A 449 13.66 -12.06 -7.46
N LEU A 450 12.42 -12.54 -7.52
CA LEU A 450 12.10 -13.81 -8.20
C LEU A 450 12.49 -13.78 -9.67
N LEU A 451 12.28 -12.65 -10.33
CA LEU A 451 12.60 -12.42 -11.74
C LEU A 451 14.10 -12.13 -11.98
N ASP A 452 14.92 -12.03 -10.93
CA ASP A 452 16.35 -11.71 -11.01
C ASP A 452 16.62 -10.36 -11.69
N LYS A 453 15.80 -9.35 -11.35
CA LYS A 453 15.86 -8.02 -11.95
C LYS A 453 17.04 -7.20 -11.42
N PRO A 454 17.59 -6.28 -12.21
CA PRO A 454 18.64 -5.34 -11.80
C PRO A 454 18.11 -4.23 -10.87
N ALA A 455 19.03 -3.43 -10.31
CA ALA A 455 18.76 -2.36 -9.35
C ALA A 455 17.72 -1.31 -9.81
N ASP A 456 17.65 -1.02 -11.09
CA ASP A 456 16.70 -0.06 -11.68
C ASP A 456 15.22 -0.52 -11.64
N SER A 457 14.97 -1.77 -11.26
CA SER A 457 13.63 -2.31 -11.02
C SER A 457 13.08 -2.03 -9.61
N ARG A 458 13.83 -1.33 -8.76
CA ARG A 458 13.40 -0.95 -7.41
C ARG A 458 12.08 -0.17 -7.46
N MET A 459 11.16 -0.51 -6.53
CA MET A 459 9.84 0.11 -6.50
C MET A 459 9.86 1.51 -5.88
N ASN A 460 10.51 1.66 -4.74
CA ASN A 460 10.58 2.92 -4.02
C ASN A 460 11.96 3.16 -3.40
N MET A 461 12.42 4.39 -3.50
CA MET A 461 13.57 4.90 -2.75
C MET A 461 13.06 5.94 -1.75
N PRO A 462 12.98 5.61 -0.46
CA PRO A 462 12.54 6.54 0.57
C PRO A 462 13.28 7.87 0.53
N ASN A 463 12.63 8.97 0.93
CA ASN A 463 13.16 10.34 0.88
C ASN A 463 13.43 10.90 -0.53
N THR A 464 12.95 10.28 -1.59
CA THR A 464 13.05 10.82 -2.95
C THR A 464 11.67 11.11 -3.54
N VAL A 465 11.60 12.09 -4.43
CA VAL A 465 10.40 12.45 -5.17
C VAL A 465 10.63 12.22 -6.65
N GLY A 466 9.69 11.48 -7.28
CA GLY A 466 9.79 11.10 -8.69
C GLY A 466 10.63 9.85 -8.93
N GLY A 467 10.32 9.12 -10.00
CA GLY A 467 10.98 7.86 -10.38
C GLY A 467 10.57 6.64 -9.54
N ASN A 468 9.75 6.83 -8.51
CA ASN A 468 9.22 5.74 -7.66
C ASN A 468 7.87 5.23 -8.17
N TRP A 469 7.48 4.04 -7.74
CA TRP A 469 6.16 3.41 -7.96
C TRP A 469 5.85 3.08 -9.42
N GLN A 470 6.84 3.14 -10.31
CA GLN A 470 6.67 3.07 -11.76
C GLN A 470 6.99 1.69 -12.34
N TRP A 471 7.76 0.85 -11.64
CA TRP A 471 8.20 -0.43 -12.18
C TRP A 471 7.03 -1.36 -12.53
N ARG A 472 7.15 -2.01 -13.71
CA ARG A 472 6.20 -3.03 -14.19
C ARG A 472 6.94 -4.25 -14.72
N MET A 473 6.34 -5.41 -14.49
CA MET A 473 6.77 -6.69 -15.05
C MET A 473 6.33 -6.80 -16.52
N ARG A 474 7.17 -7.37 -17.38
CA ARG A 474 6.72 -7.87 -18.68
C ARG A 474 6.15 -9.27 -18.54
N LYS A 475 5.22 -9.64 -19.41
CA LYS A 475 4.60 -10.97 -19.38
C LYS A 475 5.61 -12.09 -19.60
N GLU A 476 6.59 -11.89 -20.46
CA GLU A 476 7.67 -12.81 -20.79
C GLU A 476 8.72 -12.99 -19.70
N ASP A 477 8.78 -12.11 -18.71
CA ASP A 477 9.71 -12.20 -17.58
C ASP A 477 9.43 -13.42 -16.70
N LEU A 478 8.16 -13.80 -16.57
CA LEU A 478 7.71 -14.93 -15.77
C LEU A 478 7.87 -16.23 -16.53
N THR A 479 9.11 -16.68 -16.66
CA THR A 479 9.47 -17.91 -17.37
C THR A 479 9.11 -19.17 -16.56
N GLU A 480 8.98 -20.31 -17.25
CA GLU A 480 8.76 -21.62 -16.59
C GLU A 480 9.89 -21.98 -15.61
N ASN A 481 11.12 -21.53 -15.86
CA ASN A 481 12.23 -21.77 -14.93
C ASN A 481 12.03 -21.01 -13.61
N ARG A 482 11.55 -19.75 -13.65
CA ARG A 482 11.27 -18.97 -12.44
C ARG A 482 10.12 -19.56 -11.64
N LYS A 483 9.07 -20.02 -12.31
CA LYS A 483 7.96 -20.74 -11.66
C LYS A 483 8.44 -22.05 -11.01
N ALA A 484 9.22 -22.84 -11.74
CA ALA A 484 9.76 -24.10 -11.25
C ALA A 484 10.66 -23.88 -10.02
N PHE A 485 11.54 -22.89 -10.04
CA PHE A 485 12.39 -22.53 -8.90
C PHE A 485 11.54 -22.15 -7.66
N LEU A 486 10.56 -21.25 -7.81
CA LEU A 486 9.70 -20.84 -6.70
C LEU A 486 8.95 -22.04 -6.11
N LYS A 487 8.38 -22.89 -6.95
CA LYS A 487 7.69 -24.11 -6.53
C LYS A 487 8.62 -25.09 -5.81
N GLU A 488 9.83 -25.25 -6.30
CA GLU A 488 10.85 -26.14 -5.73
C GLU A 488 11.19 -25.71 -4.30
N ILE A 489 11.60 -24.45 -4.09
CA ILE A 489 11.95 -23.94 -2.75
C ILE A 489 10.75 -23.95 -1.81
N THR A 490 9.55 -23.66 -2.31
CA THR A 490 8.30 -23.76 -1.54
C THR A 490 8.09 -25.19 -1.02
N THR A 491 8.29 -26.18 -1.87
CA THR A 491 8.14 -27.60 -1.55
C THR A 491 9.21 -28.08 -0.58
N ILE A 492 10.50 -27.82 -0.88
CA ILE A 492 11.65 -28.26 -0.07
C ILE A 492 11.52 -27.75 1.37
N TYR A 493 11.13 -26.49 1.56
CA TYR A 493 11.04 -25.88 2.89
C TYR A 493 9.65 -25.96 3.52
N ASN A 494 8.74 -26.77 2.94
CA ASN A 494 7.39 -27.05 3.46
C ASN A 494 6.59 -25.74 3.73
N ARG A 495 6.54 -24.86 2.72
CA ARG A 495 5.83 -23.57 2.79
C ARG A 495 4.61 -23.50 1.88
N GLY A 496 4.24 -24.63 1.26
CA GLY A 496 3.11 -24.72 0.35
C GLY A 496 1.74 -24.58 1.02
N ASN A 497 0.77 -24.27 0.21
CA ASN A 497 -0.63 -24.04 0.64
C ASN A 497 -1.38 -25.36 0.96
N LYS A 498 -0.82 -26.54 0.67
CA LYS A 498 -1.44 -27.86 0.86
C LYS A 498 -1.52 -28.32 2.30
#